data_353b4beddb6a38e7d215f1d2173f0f75
#
_entry.id   353b4beddb6a38e7d215f1d2173f0f75
#
_cell.length_a   1.000
_cell.length_b   1.000
_cell.length_c   1.000
_cell.angle_alpha   90.00
_cell.angle_beta   90.00
_cell.angle_gamma   90.00
#
_symmetry.space_group_name_H-M   'P 1'
#
loop_
_entity.id
_entity.type
_entity.pdbx_description
1 polymer ?
#
loop_
_entity_poly.entity_id
_entity_poly.type
_entity_poly.pdbx_seq_one_letter_code
_entity_poly.pdbx_strand_id
1 'polypeptide(L)'
;MCLYTKYDKGFVICYDVNDALKEYKDEDLEKIDFKYCQIYLIPKYKMMSIPSHVYIDSINNPELGNVRFLANLVPKNKNGNIMSFGSIVDELTPDTCGDKKMAILKMDVDNLGAVFAFGLKEKKEGSKQMVLQRSLSKYLTLSRSMELFFGKFLVQICKDVTRDIYAMENQSMKNENMFYIDYAGGDDLVIIGPAYGIVYLAKEINEKFNQFVKNENMSISGGIFIQDDKSPIRFGVQSAEDLLEESKGLSSKNGITMIHTTIAFNKFDELLQCAQKYKGYINDGVISRTNLYSIMSLIRDKDYADYLRTIPLIQYSLFRNIDKNHSEKREDILRDFNKISSYSNHDELLNQMVLIFKLAIMFTRNS
;
A
#
# COMPACT_ATOMS: atom_id res chain seq x y z
N MET A 1 17.92 7.59 7.57
CA MET A 1 18.70 6.39 7.19
C MET A 1 19.53 5.79 8.34
N CYS A 2 20.18 6.59 9.18
CA CYS A 2 20.96 6.08 10.33
C CYS A 2 20.15 5.38 11.43
N LEU A 3 18.89 5.74 11.62
CA LEU A 3 18.03 5.16 12.68
C LEU A 3 17.73 3.66 12.48
N TYR A 4 17.61 3.20 11.24
CA TYR A 4 17.26 1.80 10.95
C TYR A 4 18.35 0.77 11.27
N THR A 5 19.62 1.17 11.20
CA THR A 5 20.73 0.26 11.46
C THR A 5 21.16 0.25 12.92
N LYS A 6 21.12 1.39 13.60
CA LYS A 6 21.63 1.57 14.97
C LYS A 6 20.59 1.19 16.04
N TYR A 7 19.29 1.33 15.73
CA TYR A 7 18.20 1.19 16.70
C TYR A 7 17.20 0.07 16.36
N ASP A 8 17.67 -0.97 15.73
CA ASP A 8 16.87 -2.13 15.28
C ASP A 8 16.02 -2.79 16.38
N LYS A 9 16.51 -2.73 17.63
CA LYS A 9 15.85 -3.30 18.82
C LYS A 9 15.00 -2.29 19.61
N GLY A 10 14.68 -1.16 18.99
CA GLY A 10 13.99 -0.05 19.61
C GLY A 10 14.96 0.95 20.24
N PHE A 11 14.52 2.17 20.34
CA PHE A 11 15.20 3.27 21.02
C PHE A 11 14.22 4.02 21.91
N VAL A 12 14.77 4.87 22.74
CA VAL A 12 14.05 5.67 23.72
C VAL A 12 14.33 7.12 23.46
N ILE A 13 13.29 7.94 23.49
CA ILE A 13 13.41 9.39 23.43
C ILE A 13 13.35 9.91 24.86
N CYS A 14 14.42 10.55 25.32
CA CYS A 14 14.47 11.21 26.62
C CYS A 14 14.37 12.71 26.42
N TYR A 15 13.41 13.33 27.11
CA TYR A 15 13.26 14.78 27.16
C TYR A 15 13.93 15.28 28.42
N ASP A 16 15.09 15.90 28.29
CA ASP A 16 15.81 16.46 29.39
C ASP A 16 15.57 17.99 29.51
N VAL A 17 14.64 18.36 30.37
CA VAL A 17 14.25 19.75 30.61
C VAL A 17 15.18 20.43 31.63
N ASN A 18 15.86 19.65 32.47
CA ASN A 18 16.66 20.13 33.59
C ASN A 18 18.16 19.86 33.45
N ASP A 19 18.63 19.59 32.23
CA ASP A 19 20.04 19.24 31.97
C ASP A 19 20.57 18.03 32.78
N ALA A 20 19.69 17.13 33.22
CA ALA A 20 20.04 15.98 34.05
C ALA A 20 20.98 14.99 33.36
N LEU A 21 20.95 14.94 32.03
CA LEU A 21 21.80 14.11 31.20
C LEU A 21 23.05 14.83 30.69
N LYS A 22 23.28 16.09 31.09
CA LYS A 22 24.39 16.89 30.59
C LYS A 22 25.77 16.34 31.03
N GLU A 23 25.83 15.67 32.18
CA GLU A 23 27.04 15.00 32.69
C GLU A 23 27.21 13.57 32.14
N TYR A 24 26.22 13.07 31.41
CA TYR A 24 26.25 11.72 30.87
C TYR A 24 27.15 11.68 29.63
N LYS A 25 28.40 11.31 29.85
CA LYS A 25 29.44 11.22 28.81
C LYS A 25 29.34 9.86 28.08
N ASP A 26 28.35 9.67 27.26
CA ASP A 26 28.27 8.49 26.41
C ASP A 26 28.36 8.92 24.95
N GLU A 27 29.44 8.54 24.27
CA GLU A 27 29.70 8.87 22.85
C GLU A 27 28.66 8.30 21.89
N ASP A 28 27.85 7.35 22.35
CA ASP A 28 26.80 6.72 21.56
C ASP A 28 25.43 7.41 21.63
N LEU A 29 25.27 8.46 22.42
CA LEU A 29 24.02 9.20 22.52
C LEU A 29 23.92 10.23 21.39
N GLU A 30 22.87 10.14 20.61
CA GLU A 30 22.51 11.20 19.67
C GLU A 30 21.68 12.26 20.37
N LYS A 31 22.19 13.48 20.40
CA LYS A 31 21.58 14.63 21.06
C LYS A 31 21.03 15.61 20.05
N ILE A 32 19.81 16.07 20.29
CA ILE A 32 19.19 17.17 19.56
C ILE A 32 18.88 18.30 20.54
N ASP A 33 19.49 19.44 20.34
CA ASP A 33 19.33 20.61 21.22
C ASP A 33 18.16 21.48 20.75
N PHE A 34 17.19 21.70 21.63
CA PHE A 34 16.11 22.67 21.46
C PHE A 34 16.28 23.82 22.48
N LYS A 35 15.67 24.97 22.17
CA LYS A 35 15.79 26.17 23.02
C LYS A 35 15.42 25.97 24.51
N TYR A 36 14.48 25.04 24.77
CA TYR A 36 13.91 24.82 26.11
C TYR A 36 14.05 23.40 26.63
N CYS A 37 14.53 22.47 25.81
CA CYS A 37 14.78 21.08 26.22
C CYS A 37 15.83 20.43 25.34
N GLN A 38 16.41 19.36 25.82
CA GLN A 38 17.30 18.48 25.04
C GLN A 38 16.64 17.15 24.84
N ILE A 39 16.71 16.62 23.61
CA ILE A 39 16.21 15.30 23.28
C ILE A 39 17.40 14.37 23.06
N TYR A 40 17.40 13.26 23.75
CA TYR A 40 18.40 12.21 23.58
C TYR A 40 17.76 10.96 22.97
N LEU A 41 18.41 10.40 21.97
CA LEU A 41 18.06 9.09 21.43
C LEU A 41 18.97 8.04 22.09
N ILE A 42 18.39 7.17 22.89
CA ILE A 42 19.12 6.22 23.72
C ILE A 42 18.77 4.79 23.28
N PRO A 43 19.77 3.96 22.91
CA PRO A 43 19.52 2.55 22.63
C PRO A 43 18.94 1.82 23.83
N LYS A 44 18.02 0.88 23.60
CA LYS A 44 17.30 0.11 24.65
C LYS A 44 18.24 -0.48 25.71
N TYR A 45 19.40 -1.00 25.31
CA TYR A 45 20.35 -1.66 26.23
C TYR A 45 21.02 -0.71 27.22
N LYS A 46 20.91 0.62 27.02
CA LYS A 46 21.49 1.62 27.91
C LYS A 46 20.49 2.25 28.91
N MET A 47 19.23 1.82 28.87
CA MET A 47 18.14 2.43 29.63
C MET A 47 18.31 2.36 31.16
N MET A 48 18.97 1.33 31.68
CA MET A 48 19.14 1.18 33.13
C MET A 48 19.99 2.26 33.80
N SER A 49 20.70 3.07 33.01
CA SER A 49 21.56 4.15 33.48
C SER A 49 20.91 5.53 33.43
N ILE A 50 19.65 5.64 33.03
CA ILE A 50 18.95 6.92 32.91
C ILE A 50 18.37 7.33 34.25
N PRO A 51 18.53 8.60 34.65
CA PRO A 51 17.92 9.11 35.87
C PRO A 51 16.39 8.98 35.86
N SER A 52 15.80 8.57 36.98
CA SER A 52 14.37 8.30 37.11
C SER A 52 13.45 9.52 36.96
N HIS A 53 13.99 10.73 36.97
CA HIS A 53 13.24 11.98 36.81
C HIS A 53 13.21 12.50 35.37
N VAL A 54 13.81 11.76 34.42
CA VAL A 54 13.78 12.09 32.99
C VAL A 54 12.52 11.50 32.38
N TYR A 55 11.78 12.30 31.63
CA TYR A 55 10.60 11.83 30.91
C TYR A 55 11.02 10.95 29.73
N ILE A 56 10.43 9.78 29.61
CA ILE A 56 10.85 8.76 28.65
C ILE A 56 9.67 8.36 27.77
N ASP A 57 9.84 8.52 26.46
CA ASP A 57 9.00 7.87 25.44
C ASP A 57 9.78 6.70 24.82
N SER A 58 9.23 5.51 24.86
CA SER A 58 9.83 4.35 24.22
C SER A 58 9.30 4.15 22.81
N ILE A 59 10.15 3.68 21.90
CA ILE A 59 9.75 3.34 20.55
C ILE A 59 9.78 1.84 20.38
N ASN A 60 8.64 1.28 19.93
CA ASN A 60 8.45 -0.15 19.71
C ASN A 60 8.73 -1.06 20.92
N ASN A 61 8.72 -0.52 22.13
CA ASN A 61 8.97 -1.29 23.34
C ASN A 61 7.89 -1.06 24.41
N PRO A 62 6.91 -1.97 24.56
CA PRO A 62 5.81 -1.82 25.50
C PRO A 62 6.22 -1.95 27.00
N GLU A 63 7.43 -2.37 27.29
CA GLU A 63 7.91 -2.56 28.67
C GLU A 63 8.43 -1.28 29.30
N LEU A 64 8.59 -0.21 28.50
CA LEU A 64 9.27 1.02 28.91
C LEU A 64 8.38 2.25 28.70
N GLY A 65 7.75 2.72 29.78
CA GLY A 65 7.07 4.03 29.80
C GLY A 65 5.96 4.22 28.76
N ASN A 66 5.85 5.41 28.20
CA ASN A 66 4.92 5.69 27.12
C ASN A 66 5.44 5.11 25.80
N VAL A 67 4.66 4.25 25.19
CA VAL A 67 5.04 3.58 23.94
C VAL A 67 4.58 4.39 22.74
N ARG A 68 5.51 4.63 21.82
CA ARG A 68 5.24 5.07 20.45
C ARG A 68 5.57 3.93 19.48
N PHE A 69 4.68 3.67 18.54
CA PHE A 69 4.93 2.70 17.49
C PHE A 69 5.42 3.39 16.23
N LEU A 70 6.56 2.94 15.72
CA LEU A 70 7.15 3.40 14.48
C LEU A 70 7.25 2.21 13.52
N ALA A 71 6.71 2.37 12.34
CA ALA A 71 6.83 1.38 11.28
C ALA A 71 8.22 1.47 10.62
N ASN A 72 9.21 0.87 11.22
CA ASN A 72 10.60 0.85 10.78
C ASN A 72 10.95 -0.46 10.07
N LEU A 73 10.20 -0.83 9.04
CA LEU A 73 10.39 -2.07 8.31
C LEU A 73 11.10 -1.81 6.98
N VAL A 74 12.27 -2.44 6.82
CA VAL A 74 13.07 -2.41 5.59
C VAL A 74 13.61 -3.80 5.28
N PRO A 75 13.67 -4.23 4.01
CA PRO A 75 14.31 -5.48 3.64
C PRO A 75 15.81 -5.44 3.92
N LYS A 76 16.33 -6.53 4.50
CA LYS A 76 17.75 -6.69 4.80
C LYS A 76 18.29 -7.92 4.08
N ASN A 77 19.54 -7.84 3.65
CA ASN A 77 20.24 -8.98 3.09
C ASN A 77 20.69 -9.96 4.21
N LYS A 78 21.28 -11.09 3.82
CA LYS A 78 21.76 -12.13 4.76
C LYS A 78 22.81 -11.62 5.76
N ASN A 79 23.48 -10.52 5.45
CA ASN A 79 24.48 -9.89 6.32
C ASN A 79 23.87 -8.83 7.25
N GLY A 80 22.56 -8.64 7.25
CA GLY A 80 21.85 -7.64 8.05
C GLY A 80 21.87 -6.22 7.49
N ASN A 81 22.48 -5.98 6.33
CA ASN A 81 22.52 -4.68 5.69
C ASN A 81 21.20 -4.38 4.95
N ILE A 82 20.78 -3.12 4.95
CA ILE A 82 19.62 -2.66 4.18
C ILE A 82 19.88 -2.89 2.70
N MET A 83 18.89 -3.48 2.03
CA MET A 83 18.94 -3.73 0.59
C MET A 83 18.68 -2.43 -0.19
N SER A 84 19.34 -2.27 -1.34
CA SER A 84 19.03 -1.22 -2.31
C SER A 84 17.68 -1.48 -2.97
N PHE A 85 17.03 -0.46 -3.51
CA PHE A 85 15.73 -0.63 -4.21
C PHE A 85 15.85 -1.59 -5.40
N GLY A 86 16.94 -1.52 -6.17
CA GLY A 86 17.20 -2.49 -7.23
C GLY A 86 17.30 -3.92 -6.70
N SER A 87 18.08 -4.14 -5.63
CA SER A 87 18.17 -5.47 -5.00
C SER A 87 16.83 -5.96 -4.45
N ILE A 88 15.99 -5.07 -3.89
CA ILE A 88 14.65 -5.43 -3.43
C ILE A 88 13.82 -5.97 -4.59
N VAL A 89 13.82 -5.27 -5.72
CA VAL A 89 13.05 -5.65 -6.90
C VAL A 89 13.61 -6.93 -7.54
N ASP A 90 14.93 -7.02 -7.73
CA ASP A 90 15.56 -8.13 -8.44
C ASP A 90 15.57 -9.44 -7.65
N GLU A 91 15.82 -9.35 -6.35
CA GLU A 91 16.02 -10.53 -5.51
C GLU A 91 14.74 -10.99 -4.82
N LEU A 92 13.84 -10.03 -4.42
CA LEU A 92 12.67 -10.35 -3.62
C LEU A 92 11.39 -10.53 -4.45
N THR A 93 11.37 -10.13 -5.72
CA THR A 93 10.26 -10.50 -6.60
C THR A 93 10.31 -12.01 -6.84
N PRO A 94 9.20 -12.76 -6.64
CA PRO A 94 9.14 -14.16 -7.03
C PRO A 94 9.42 -14.34 -8.54
N ASP A 95 10.13 -15.40 -8.92
CA ASP A 95 10.57 -15.60 -10.30
C ASP A 95 9.42 -15.76 -11.31
N THR A 96 8.22 -16.10 -10.80
CA THR A 96 6.98 -16.25 -11.58
C THR A 96 6.17 -14.96 -11.70
N CYS A 97 6.59 -13.87 -11.02
CA CYS A 97 5.80 -12.63 -10.92
C CYS A 97 6.09 -11.59 -12.01
N GLY A 98 6.75 -11.98 -13.08
CA GLY A 98 6.83 -11.14 -14.29
C GLY A 98 7.83 -9.98 -14.20
N ASP A 99 7.39 -8.80 -14.61
CA ASP A 99 8.24 -7.63 -14.79
C ASP A 99 8.84 -7.14 -13.47
N LYS A 100 10.16 -7.09 -13.37
CA LYS A 100 10.89 -6.61 -12.20
C LYS A 100 10.87 -5.08 -12.17
N LYS A 101 9.71 -4.52 -11.89
CA LYS A 101 9.49 -3.08 -11.72
C LYS A 101 9.33 -2.72 -10.26
N MET A 102 9.77 -1.54 -9.92
CA MET A 102 9.53 -0.92 -8.63
C MET A 102 8.19 -0.19 -8.65
N ALA A 103 7.45 -0.26 -7.56
CA ALA A 103 6.28 0.58 -7.35
C ALA A 103 6.38 1.34 -6.04
N ILE A 104 5.76 2.50 -6.03
CA ILE A 104 5.59 3.37 -4.88
C ILE A 104 4.09 3.46 -4.61
N LEU A 105 3.71 3.06 -3.40
CA LEU A 105 2.36 3.16 -2.88
C LEU A 105 2.29 4.36 -1.94
N LYS A 106 1.37 5.27 -2.19
CA LYS A 106 0.96 6.28 -1.24
C LYS A 106 -0.50 6.11 -0.90
N MET A 107 -0.83 6.10 0.40
CA MET A 107 -2.20 6.02 0.89
C MET A 107 -2.43 7.05 1.98
N ASP A 108 -3.68 7.51 2.08
CA ASP A 108 -4.10 8.50 3.07
C ASP A 108 -5.54 8.24 3.53
N VAL A 109 -5.79 8.48 4.82
CA VAL A 109 -7.10 8.25 5.43
C VAL A 109 -8.09 9.31 5.00
N ASP A 110 -9.18 8.88 4.40
CA ASP A 110 -10.23 9.77 3.91
C ASP A 110 -10.97 10.46 5.05
N ASN A 111 -11.20 11.77 4.88
CA ASN A 111 -12.03 12.57 5.77
C ASN A 111 -11.58 12.63 7.24
N LEU A 112 -10.35 12.27 7.60
CA LEU A 112 -9.90 12.24 8.99
C LEU A 112 -10.07 13.61 9.68
N GLY A 113 -9.76 14.70 9.00
CA GLY A 113 -10.02 16.06 9.50
C GLY A 113 -11.49 16.32 9.83
N ALA A 114 -12.41 15.83 9.01
CA ALA A 114 -13.86 15.94 9.26
C ALA A 114 -14.31 15.06 10.44
N VAL A 115 -13.70 13.88 10.60
CA VAL A 115 -13.95 13.01 11.76
C VAL A 115 -13.49 13.70 13.05
N PHE A 116 -12.31 14.32 13.04
CA PHE A 116 -11.84 15.11 14.19
C PHE A 116 -12.73 16.32 14.47
N ALA A 117 -13.19 17.05 13.44
CA ALA A 117 -13.98 18.25 13.60
C ALA A 117 -15.45 17.98 14.01
N PHE A 118 -16.04 16.92 13.45
CA PHE A 118 -17.50 16.69 13.52
C PHE A 118 -17.92 15.28 13.92
N GLY A 119 -17.04 14.29 13.82
CA GLY A 119 -17.33 12.86 13.98
C GLY A 119 -17.53 12.42 15.43
N LEU A 120 -17.04 13.19 16.41
CA LEU A 120 -17.08 12.85 17.83
C LEU A 120 -18.36 13.37 18.53
N LYS A 121 -19.51 13.19 17.88
CA LYS A 121 -20.82 13.59 18.42
C LYS A 121 -21.41 12.48 19.29
N GLU A 122 -22.03 12.86 20.39
CA GLU A 122 -22.80 11.96 21.25
C GLU A 122 -24.26 12.37 21.32
N LYS A 123 -25.11 11.36 21.48
CA LYS A 123 -26.52 11.59 21.75
C LYS A 123 -26.69 12.01 23.23
N LYS A 124 -27.24 13.19 23.48
CA LYS A 124 -27.49 13.64 24.83
C LYS A 124 -28.59 12.76 25.45
N GLU A 125 -28.35 12.21 26.66
CA GLU A 125 -29.35 11.43 27.37
C GLU A 125 -30.66 12.20 27.44
N GLY A 126 -31.78 11.54 27.07
CA GLY A 126 -33.11 12.13 27.05
C GLY A 126 -33.43 13.09 25.90
N SER A 127 -32.52 13.28 24.93
CA SER A 127 -32.72 14.17 23.77
C SER A 127 -32.42 13.43 22.44
N LYS A 128 -33.16 13.81 21.38
CA LYS A 128 -32.84 13.40 20.00
C LYS A 128 -31.69 14.21 19.39
N GLN A 129 -31.18 15.24 20.07
CA GLN A 129 -30.13 16.11 19.57
C GLN A 129 -28.75 15.48 19.76
N MET A 130 -27.96 15.45 18.69
CA MET A 130 -26.57 15.11 18.73
C MET A 130 -25.74 16.34 19.14
N VAL A 131 -24.99 16.22 20.23
CA VAL A 131 -24.16 17.30 20.75
C VAL A 131 -22.69 16.94 20.50
N LEU A 132 -21.95 17.88 19.96
CA LEU A 132 -20.51 17.73 19.79
C LEU A 132 -19.85 17.82 21.19
N GLN A 133 -19.49 16.67 21.73
CA GLN A 133 -18.65 16.64 22.94
C GLN A 133 -17.17 16.64 22.52
N ARG A 134 -16.53 17.78 22.63
CA ARG A 134 -15.10 17.95 22.43
C ARG A 134 -14.37 17.41 23.67
N SER A 135 -14.15 16.10 23.72
CA SER A 135 -13.36 15.47 24.78
C SER A 135 -11.94 15.23 24.31
N LEU A 136 -10.95 15.77 25.01
CA LEU A 136 -9.52 15.51 24.74
C LEU A 136 -9.24 14.01 24.73
N SER A 137 -9.87 13.24 25.60
CA SER A 137 -9.73 11.78 25.66
C SER A 137 -10.10 11.09 24.33
N LYS A 138 -11.20 11.51 23.68
CA LYS A 138 -11.62 10.93 22.39
C LYS A 138 -10.62 11.25 21.27
N TYR A 139 -10.11 12.48 21.25
CA TYR A 139 -9.06 12.87 20.30
C TYR A 139 -7.79 12.05 20.48
N LEU A 140 -7.32 11.92 21.71
CA LEU A 140 -6.15 11.13 22.04
C LEU A 140 -6.33 9.65 21.69
N THR A 141 -7.53 9.08 21.98
CA THR A 141 -7.83 7.68 21.65
C THR A 141 -7.80 7.45 20.14
N LEU A 142 -8.42 8.33 19.35
CA LEU A 142 -8.42 8.22 17.89
C LEU A 142 -6.98 8.36 17.34
N SER A 143 -6.23 9.36 17.79
CA SER A 143 -4.83 9.57 17.37
C SER A 143 -3.95 8.36 17.69
N ARG A 144 -4.07 7.79 18.92
CA ARG A 144 -3.34 6.58 19.30
C ARG A 144 -3.78 5.35 18.52
N SER A 145 -5.06 5.25 18.17
CA SER A 145 -5.54 4.16 17.32
C SER A 145 -4.90 4.22 15.93
N MET A 146 -4.81 5.41 15.32
CA MET A 146 -4.13 5.59 14.04
C MET A 146 -2.63 5.26 14.15
N GLU A 147 -1.95 5.76 15.19
CA GLU A 147 -0.56 5.42 15.47
C GLU A 147 -0.34 3.90 15.62
N LEU A 148 -1.26 3.21 16.27
CA LEU A 148 -1.20 1.74 16.44
C LEU A 148 -1.35 1.03 15.09
N PHE A 149 -2.28 1.48 14.24
CA PHE A 149 -2.48 0.88 12.93
C PHE A 149 -1.26 1.09 12.03
N PHE A 150 -0.85 2.34 11.82
CA PHE A 150 0.25 2.68 10.92
C PHE A 150 1.63 2.34 11.47
N GLY A 151 1.81 2.39 12.79
CA GLY A 151 3.10 2.09 13.43
C GLY A 151 3.36 0.60 13.69
N LYS A 152 2.32 -0.17 14.03
CA LYS A 152 2.46 -1.58 14.44
C LYS A 152 1.81 -2.57 13.47
N PHE A 153 0.51 -2.40 13.18
CA PHE A 153 -0.20 -3.38 12.35
C PHE A 153 0.29 -3.37 10.92
N LEU A 154 0.64 -2.22 10.36
CA LEU A 154 1.18 -2.10 9.01
C LEU A 154 2.43 -2.97 8.81
N VAL A 155 3.32 -3.01 9.80
CA VAL A 155 4.52 -3.88 9.76
C VAL A 155 4.14 -5.36 9.63
N GLN A 156 3.12 -5.80 10.37
CA GLN A 156 2.65 -7.18 10.28
C GLN A 156 1.96 -7.45 8.95
N ILE A 157 1.15 -6.51 8.45
CA ILE A 157 0.50 -6.60 7.13
C ILE A 157 1.55 -6.79 6.02
N CYS A 158 2.62 -6.01 6.03
CA CYS A 158 3.71 -6.17 5.05
C CYS A 158 4.33 -7.58 5.08
N LYS A 159 4.57 -8.15 6.26
CA LYS A 159 5.12 -9.51 6.40
C LYS A 159 4.13 -10.59 5.96
N ASP A 160 2.86 -10.44 6.32
CA ASP A 160 1.82 -11.39 5.93
C ASP A 160 1.62 -11.40 4.43
N VAL A 161 1.52 -10.23 3.78
CA VAL A 161 1.43 -10.12 2.31
C VAL A 161 2.65 -10.72 1.62
N THR A 162 3.86 -10.49 2.16
CA THR A 162 5.07 -11.11 1.62
C THR A 162 4.95 -12.64 1.64
N ARG A 163 4.57 -13.23 2.77
CA ARG A 163 4.37 -14.68 2.91
C ARG A 163 3.32 -15.20 1.94
N ASP A 164 2.18 -14.51 1.85
CA ASP A 164 1.05 -14.95 1.05
C ASP A 164 1.35 -14.89 -0.45
N ILE A 165 2.12 -13.89 -0.91
CA ILE A 165 2.61 -13.80 -2.29
C ILE A 165 3.51 -14.98 -2.64
N TYR A 166 4.50 -15.31 -1.80
CA TYR A 166 5.36 -16.47 -2.05
C TYR A 166 4.58 -17.80 -2.04
N ALA A 167 3.57 -17.92 -1.17
CA ALA A 167 2.68 -19.07 -1.13
C ALA A 167 1.81 -19.19 -2.39
N MET A 168 1.22 -18.08 -2.88
CA MET A 168 0.46 -18.05 -4.13
C MET A 168 1.29 -18.47 -5.34
N GLU A 169 2.56 -18.10 -5.34
CA GLU A 169 3.48 -18.42 -6.44
C GLU A 169 4.20 -19.77 -6.27
N ASN A 170 3.85 -20.55 -5.23
CA ASN A 170 4.47 -21.83 -4.88
C ASN A 170 6.00 -21.75 -4.76
N GLN A 171 6.52 -20.66 -4.21
CA GLN A 171 7.94 -20.42 -4.03
C GLN A 171 8.33 -20.30 -2.55
N SER A 172 9.57 -20.67 -2.23
CA SER A 172 10.13 -20.46 -0.90
C SER A 172 10.40 -18.98 -0.66
N MET A 173 10.06 -18.48 0.53
CA MET A 173 10.35 -17.11 0.93
C MET A 173 11.86 -16.82 0.85
N LYS A 174 12.22 -15.77 0.10
CA LYS A 174 13.62 -15.29 0.01
C LYS A 174 13.95 -14.31 1.14
N ASN A 175 12.92 -13.63 1.67
CA ASN A 175 13.02 -12.68 2.79
C ASN A 175 11.67 -12.66 3.54
N GLU A 176 11.68 -12.31 4.83
CA GLU A 176 10.46 -12.15 5.62
C GLU A 176 9.61 -10.92 5.24
N ASN A 177 10.20 -10.01 4.48
CA ASN A 177 9.57 -8.77 4.03
C ASN A 177 10.19 -8.29 2.71
N MET A 178 9.33 -7.92 1.74
CA MET A 178 9.73 -7.38 0.45
C MET A 178 9.49 -5.86 0.31
N PHE A 179 9.00 -5.21 1.34
CA PHE A 179 8.57 -3.82 1.30
C PHE A 179 9.47 -2.92 2.12
N TYR A 180 9.77 -1.75 1.60
CA TYR A 180 10.46 -0.67 2.29
C TYR A 180 9.43 0.36 2.72
N ILE A 181 9.17 0.48 4.04
CA ILE A 181 8.33 1.55 4.57
C ILE A 181 9.20 2.80 4.67
N ASP A 182 8.99 3.75 3.77
CA ASP A 182 9.71 5.03 3.78
C ASP A 182 9.13 5.96 4.84
N TYR A 183 7.82 6.03 4.89
CA TYR A 183 7.07 6.79 5.88
C TYR A 183 5.75 6.07 6.22
N ALA A 184 5.38 6.07 7.49
CA ALA A 184 4.04 5.72 7.93
C ALA A 184 3.76 6.40 9.27
N GLY A 185 2.75 7.22 9.35
CA GLY A 185 2.40 7.92 10.58
C GLY A 185 1.21 8.85 10.43
N GLY A 186 0.49 9.00 11.52
CA GLY A 186 -0.72 9.83 11.50
C GLY A 186 -1.83 9.21 10.69
N ASP A 187 -1.97 9.61 9.45
CA ASP A 187 -3.04 9.24 8.53
C ASP A 187 -2.53 8.78 7.16
N ASP A 188 -1.27 9.00 6.87
CA ASP A 188 -0.70 8.66 5.56
C ASP A 188 0.49 7.69 5.63
N LEU A 189 0.82 7.08 4.51
CA LEU A 189 1.95 6.20 4.36
C LEU A 189 2.57 6.30 2.96
N VAL A 190 3.87 6.00 2.90
CA VAL A 190 4.62 5.78 1.66
C VAL A 190 5.39 4.48 1.79
N ILE A 191 5.14 3.54 0.86
CA ILE A 191 5.80 2.23 0.83
C ILE A 191 6.34 1.98 -0.57
N ILE A 192 7.56 1.44 -0.62
CA ILE A 192 8.27 1.12 -1.86
C ILE A 192 8.53 -0.38 -1.90
N GLY A 193 8.37 -1.00 -3.06
CA GLY A 193 8.62 -2.43 -3.20
C GLY A 193 8.43 -2.93 -4.63
N PRO A 194 8.50 -4.25 -4.85
CA PRO A 194 8.19 -4.84 -6.14
C PRO A 194 6.75 -4.54 -6.55
N ALA A 195 6.54 -4.14 -7.80
CA ALA A 195 5.23 -3.70 -8.30
C ALA A 195 4.14 -4.76 -8.09
N TYR A 196 4.46 -6.03 -8.32
CA TYR A 196 3.55 -7.14 -8.03
C TYR A 196 3.09 -7.13 -6.56
N GLY A 197 4.05 -7.04 -5.63
CA GLY A 197 3.78 -7.01 -4.19
C GLY A 197 2.98 -5.81 -3.74
N ILE A 198 3.32 -4.62 -4.25
CA ILE A 198 2.66 -3.36 -3.88
C ILE A 198 1.17 -3.37 -4.24
N VAL A 199 0.79 -3.97 -5.36
CA VAL A 199 -0.62 -4.07 -5.77
C VAL A 199 -1.44 -4.89 -4.76
N TYR A 200 -0.91 -6.03 -4.29
CA TYR A 200 -1.56 -6.84 -3.24
C TYR A 200 -1.50 -6.19 -1.87
N LEU A 201 -0.41 -5.51 -1.56
CA LEU A 201 -0.26 -4.80 -0.29
C LEU A 201 -1.32 -3.69 -0.15
N ALA A 202 -1.57 -2.92 -1.20
CA ALA A 202 -2.58 -1.87 -1.18
C ALA A 202 -3.99 -2.42 -0.88
N LYS A 203 -4.35 -3.56 -1.48
CA LYS A 203 -5.60 -4.27 -1.18
C LYS A 203 -5.67 -4.65 0.30
N GLU A 204 -4.66 -5.34 0.80
CA GLU A 204 -4.65 -5.86 2.16
C GLU A 204 -4.65 -4.74 3.22
N ILE A 205 -3.94 -3.63 2.98
CA ILE A 205 -3.98 -2.46 3.85
C ILE A 205 -5.40 -1.90 3.94
N ASN A 206 -6.10 -1.73 2.80
CA ASN A 206 -7.48 -1.24 2.80
C ASN A 206 -8.42 -2.19 3.55
N GLU A 207 -8.34 -3.50 3.32
CA GLU A 207 -9.17 -4.49 4.01
C GLU A 207 -8.93 -4.49 5.53
N LYS A 208 -7.67 -4.49 5.96
CA LYS A 208 -7.32 -4.45 7.39
C LYS A 208 -7.67 -3.13 8.04
N PHE A 209 -7.54 -2.02 7.32
CA PHE A 209 -7.97 -0.72 7.81
C PHE A 209 -9.49 -0.69 8.06
N ASN A 210 -10.29 -1.16 7.11
CA ASN A 210 -11.73 -1.24 7.25
C ASN A 210 -12.14 -2.17 8.41
N GLN A 211 -11.46 -3.31 8.59
CA GLN A 211 -11.66 -4.21 9.73
C GLN A 211 -11.29 -3.57 11.07
N PHE A 212 -10.26 -2.74 11.08
CA PHE A 212 -9.78 -2.05 12.28
C PHE A 212 -10.72 -0.93 12.70
N VAL A 213 -11.10 -0.07 11.76
CA VAL A 213 -11.91 1.14 12.02
C VAL A 213 -13.38 0.77 12.29
N LYS A 214 -13.93 -0.21 11.56
CA LYS A 214 -15.35 -0.65 11.62
C LYS A 214 -16.34 0.53 11.53
N ASN A 215 -16.02 1.52 10.69
CA ASN A 215 -16.83 2.72 10.50
C ASN A 215 -16.88 3.07 9.01
N GLU A 216 -18.07 3.03 8.42
CA GLU A 216 -18.28 3.28 6.99
C GLU A 216 -17.94 4.73 6.56
N ASN A 217 -17.82 5.66 7.51
CA ASN A 217 -17.45 7.05 7.21
C ASN A 217 -15.92 7.29 7.20
N MET A 218 -15.14 6.27 7.51
CA MET A 218 -13.68 6.32 7.45
C MET A 218 -13.18 5.26 6.49
N SER A 219 -12.48 5.68 5.46
CA SER A 219 -11.83 4.82 4.48
C SER A 219 -10.38 5.27 4.27
N ILE A 220 -9.68 4.54 3.45
CA ILE A 220 -8.32 4.89 3.04
C ILE A 220 -8.24 4.81 1.52
N SER A 221 -7.76 5.88 0.89
CA SER A 221 -7.54 5.95 -0.56
C SER A 221 -6.06 5.79 -0.89
N GLY A 222 -5.74 5.37 -2.12
CA GLY A 222 -4.35 5.12 -2.52
C GLY A 222 -4.02 5.47 -3.96
N GLY A 223 -2.74 5.72 -4.19
CA GLY A 223 -2.13 5.86 -5.50
C GLY A 223 -0.91 4.95 -5.64
N ILE A 224 -0.82 4.21 -6.74
CA ILE A 224 0.33 3.34 -7.06
C ILE A 224 1.00 3.86 -8.32
N PHE A 225 2.25 4.28 -8.19
CA PHE A 225 3.10 4.64 -9.32
C PHE A 225 4.16 3.57 -9.57
N ILE A 226 4.26 3.10 -10.82
CA ILE A 226 5.19 2.05 -11.23
C ILE A 226 6.29 2.68 -12.05
N GLN A 227 7.54 2.39 -11.68
CA GLN A 227 8.74 2.92 -12.36
C GLN A 227 9.87 1.90 -12.41
N ASP A 228 10.91 2.22 -13.17
CA ASP A 228 12.16 1.46 -13.12
C ASP A 228 12.93 1.74 -11.82
N ASP A 229 13.66 0.76 -11.34
CA ASP A 229 14.46 0.82 -10.10
C ASP A 229 15.53 1.93 -10.11
N LYS A 230 15.99 2.33 -11.29
CA LYS A 230 16.98 3.40 -11.49
C LYS A 230 16.38 4.81 -11.55
N SER A 231 15.06 4.91 -11.62
CA SER A 231 14.38 6.21 -11.64
C SER A 231 14.45 6.89 -10.27
N PRO A 232 14.62 8.23 -10.21
CA PRO A 232 14.68 8.93 -8.94
C PRO A 232 13.39 8.77 -8.12
N ILE A 233 13.51 8.31 -6.87
CA ILE A 233 12.38 8.06 -5.96
C ILE A 233 11.50 9.29 -5.76
N ARG A 234 12.10 10.48 -5.67
CA ARG A 234 11.36 11.73 -5.47
C ARG A 234 10.25 11.95 -6.50
N PHE A 235 10.53 11.66 -7.77
CA PHE A 235 9.51 11.79 -8.83
C PHE A 235 8.42 10.72 -8.69
N GLY A 236 8.82 9.51 -8.32
CA GLY A 236 7.87 8.43 -8.09
C GLY A 236 6.92 8.70 -6.91
N VAL A 237 7.42 9.26 -5.81
CA VAL A 237 6.58 9.67 -4.67
C VAL A 237 5.61 10.77 -5.06
N GLN A 238 6.08 11.79 -5.82
CA GLN A 238 5.19 12.85 -6.32
C GLN A 238 4.11 12.30 -7.25
N SER A 239 4.48 11.41 -8.18
CA SER A 239 3.51 10.78 -9.08
C SER A 239 2.51 9.90 -8.34
N ALA A 240 2.93 9.19 -7.28
CA ALA A 240 2.02 8.42 -6.43
C ALA A 240 1.05 9.34 -5.66
N GLU A 241 1.51 10.55 -5.24
CA GLU A 241 0.64 11.59 -4.66
C GLU A 241 -0.42 12.05 -5.65
N ASP A 242 -0.01 12.38 -6.89
CA ASP A 242 -0.95 12.84 -7.93
C ASP A 242 -2.03 11.76 -8.20
N LEU A 243 -1.64 10.47 -8.25
CA LEU A 243 -2.57 9.36 -8.39
C LEU A 243 -3.48 9.18 -7.15
N LEU A 244 -2.96 9.42 -5.95
CA LEU A 244 -3.78 9.42 -4.72
C LEU A 244 -4.84 10.53 -4.79
N GLU A 245 -4.49 11.74 -5.21
CA GLU A 245 -5.46 12.82 -5.37
C GLU A 245 -6.53 12.49 -6.43
N GLU A 246 -6.16 11.83 -7.53
CA GLU A 246 -7.15 11.29 -8.49
C GLU A 246 -8.10 10.29 -7.81
N SER A 247 -7.61 9.40 -6.96
CA SER A 247 -8.44 8.42 -6.26
C SER A 247 -9.45 9.05 -5.29
N LYS A 248 -9.05 10.14 -4.63
CA LYS A 248 -9.93 10.93 -3.74
C LYS A 248 -11.04 11.68 -4.49
N GLY A 249 -10.90 11.82 -5.82
CA GLY A 249 -11.92 12.39 -6.70
C GLY A 249 -13.17 11.53 -6.87
N LEU A 250 -13.15 10.25 -6.48
CA LEU A 250 -14.35 9.42 -6.43
C LEU A 250 -15.36 9.99 -5.42
N SER A 251 -16.64 9.96 -5.78
CA SER A 251 -17.71 10.48 -4.91
C SER A 251 -17.78 9.77 -3.54
N SER A 252 -17.47 8.47 -3.51
CA SER A 252 -17.40 7.67 -2.29
C SER A 252 -16.04 7.70 -1.62
N LYS A 253 -15.00 8.32 -2.25
CA LYS A 253 -13.60 8.09 -1.91
C LYS A 253 -13.31 6.58 -1.86
N ASN A 254 -12.49 6.08 -0.93
CA ASN A 254 -12.19 4.64 -0.81
C ASN A 254 -11.77 4.03 -2.17
N GLY A 255 -10.88 4.71 -2.85
CA GLY A 255 -10.42 4.35 -4.18
C GLY A 255 -8.92 4.12 -4.25
N ILE A 256 -8.51 3.51 -5.35
CA ILE A 256 -7.11 3.35 -5.71
C ILE A 256 -6.91 3.72 -7.17
N THR A 257 -5.88 4.49 -7.45
CA THR A 257 -5.49 4.85 -8.82
C THR A 257 -4.15 4.25 -9.17
N MET A 258 -4.08 3.55 -10.29
CA MET A 258 -2.84 3.04 -10.87
C MET A 258 -2.94 3.02 -12.39
N ILE A 259 -1.81 3.28 -13.06
CA ILE A 259 -1.71 3.27 -14.53
C ILE A 259 -2.83 4.14 -15.16
N HIS A 260 -3.12 5.30 -14.56
CA HIS A 260 -4.17 6.26 -14.96
C HIS A 260 -5.61 5.67 -14.97
N THR A 261 -5.86 4.71 -14.11
CA THR A 261 -7.21 4.14 -13.93
C THR A 261 -7.56 4.16 -12.46
N THR A 262 -8.66 4.84 -12.10
CA THR A 262 -9.17 4.89 -10.74
C THR A 262 -10.25 3.84 -10.53
N ILE A 263 -10.17 3.12 -9.42
CA ILE A 263 -11.07 2.02 -9.07
C ILE A 263 -11.48 2.14 -7.62
N ALA A 264 -12.75 1.92 -7.31
CA ALA A 264 -13.18 1.79 -5.93
C ALA A 264 -12.66 0.46 -5.33
N PHE A 265 -12.19 0.49 -4.09
CA PHE A 265 -11.60 -0.69 -3.44
C PHE A 265 -12.55 -1.90 -3.35
N ASN A 266 -13.87 -1.67 -3.28
CA ASN A 266 -14.85 -2.77 -3.30
C ASN A 266 -14.89 -3.57 -4.61
N LYS A 267 -14.37 -3.02 -5.72
CA LYS A 267 -14.21 -3.69 -7.02
C LYS A 267 -12.79 -4.19 -7.26
N PHE A 268 -11.85 -3.80 -6.41
CA PHE A 268 -10.44 -4.03 -6.65
C PHE A 268 -10.05 -5.51 -6.55
N ASP A 269 -10.66 -6.25 -5.62
CA ASP A 269 -10.41 -7.70 -5.49
C ASP A 269 -10.88 -8.47 -6.73
N GLU A 270 -12.07 -8.19 -7.24
CA GLU A 270 -12.57 -8.81 -8.47
C GLU A 270 -11.64 -8.51 -9.66
N LEU A 271 -11.15 -7.27 -9.75
CA LEU A 271 -10.21 -6.88 -10.80
C LEU A 271 -8.89 -7.66 -10.71
N LEU A 272 -8.34 -7.83 -9.51
CA LEU A 272 -7.11 -8.61 -9.31
C LEU A 272 -7.31 -10.09 -9.62
N GLN A 273 -8.44 -10.67 -9.25
CA GLN A 273 -8.79 -12.05 -9.63
C GLN A 273 -8.87 -12.21 -11.16
N CYS A 274 -9.47 -11.25 -11.86
CA CYS A 274 -9.46 -11.22 -13.31
C CYS A 274 -8.05 -11.11 -13.89
N ALA A 275 -7.20 -10.24 -13.35
CA ALA A 275 -5.81 -10.12 -13.79
C ALA A 275 -5.03 -11.44 -13.59
N GLN A 276 -5.25 -12.15 -12.47
CA GLN A 276 -4.66 -13.48 -12.24
C GLN A 276 -5.19 -14.53 -13.21
N LYS A 277 -6.49 -14.50 -13.53
CA LYS A 277 -7.07 -15.38 -14.57
C LYS A 277 -6.34 -15.20 -15.90
N TYR A 278 -6.16 -13.95 -16.35
CA TYR A 278 -5.45 -13.68 -17.61
C TYR A 278 -3.94 -13.97 -17.51
N LYS A 279 -3.31 -13.78 -16.33
CA LYS A 279 -1.95 -14.30 -16.07
C LYS A 279 -1.88 -15.79 -16.32
N GLY A 280 -2.83 -16.56 -15.80
CA GLY A 280 -2.94 -18.01 -16.05
C GLY A 280 -3.08 -18.33 -17.53
N TYR A 281 -3.95 -17.63 -18.25
CA TYR A 281 -4.12 -17.84 -19.69
C TYR A 281 -2.88 -17.54 -20.53
N ILE A 282 -2.07 -16.55 -20.11
CA ILE A 282 -0.79 -16.27 -20.77
C ILE A 282 0.21 -17.39 -20.48
N ASN A 283 0.34 -17.82 -19.22
CA ASN A 283 1.28 -18.86 -18.80
C ASN A 283 0.95 -20.23 -19.44
N ASP A 284 -0.35 -20.55 -19.59
CA ASP A 284 -0.82 -21.76 -20.24
C ASP A 284 -0.73 -21.69 -21.79
N GLY A 285 -0.27 -20.58 -22.36
CA GLY A 285 -0.18 -20.40 -23.81
C GLY A 285 -1.53 -20.24 -24.50
N VAL A 286 -2.62 -19.99 -23.77
CA VAL A 286 -3.97 -19.80 -24.35
C VAL A 286 -4.05 -18.51 -25.15
N ILE A 287 -3.50 -17.45 -24.62
CA ILE A 287 -3.45 -16.13 -25.27
C ILE A 287 -2.05 -15.51 -25.09
N SER A 288 -1.50 -14.93 -26.14
CA SER A 288 -0.21 -14.26 -26.06
C SER A 288 -0.34 -12.82 -25.55
N ARG A 289 0.73 -12.30 -24.93
CA ARG A 289 0.81 -10.88 -24.55
C ARG A 289 0.56 -9.95 -25.75
N THR A 290 1.10 -10.31 -26.92
CA THR A 290 0.90 -9.55 -28.17
C THR A 290 -0.58 -9.45 -28.53
N ASN A 291 -1.33 -10.54 -28.36
CA ASN A 291 -2.78 -10.53 -28.62
C ASN A 291 -3.52 -9.62 -27.65
N LEU A 292 -3.16 -9.64 -26.35
CA LEU A 292 -3.74 -8.73 -25.38
C LEU A 292 -3.42 -7.27 -25.71
N TYR A 293 -2.20 -6.94 -26.13
CA TYR A 293 -1.87 -5.60 -26.62
C TYR A 293 -2.71 -5.19 -27.83
N SER A 294 -2.91 -6.11 -28.79
CA SER A 294 -3.76 -5.86 -29.96
C SER A 294 -5.22 -5.61 -29.55
N ILE A 295 -5.75 -6.39 -28.63
CA ILE A 295 -7.11 -6.18 -28.13
C ILE A 295 -7.21 -4.85 -27.34
N MET A 296 -6.24 -4.54 -26.48
CA MET A 296 -6.20 -3.24 -25.78
C MET A 296 -6.22 -2.06 -26.76
N SER A 297 -5.51 -2.15 -27.88
CA SER A 297 -5.52 -1.08 -28.89
C SER A 297 -6.88 -0.88 -29.56
N LEU A 298 -7.73 -1.91 -29.57
CA LEU A 298 -9.10 -1.81 -30.09
C LEU A 298 -10.09 -1.16 -29.13
N ILE A 299 -9.84 -1.27 -27.80
CA ILE A 299 -10.78 -0.81 -26.77
C ILE A 299 -10.33 0.48 -26.04
N ARG A 300 -9.04 0.77 -26.07
CA ARG A 300 -8.47 1.94 -25.38
C ARG A 300 -8.98 3.23 -25.99
N ASP A 301 -9.31 4.18 -25.13
CA ASP A 301 -9.77 5.52 -25.52
C ASP A 301 -11.00 5.52 -26.47
N LYS A 302 -11.83 4.47 -26.38
CA LYS A 302 -13.06 4.33 -27.14
C LYS A 302 -14.27 4.66 -26.28
N ASP A 303 -15.22 5.39 -26.85
CA ASP A 303 -16.56 5.47 -26.30
C ASP A 303 -17.33 4.16 -26.54
N TYR A 304 -18.48 4.01 -25.90
CA TYR A 304 -19.26 2.79 -26.00
C TYR A 304 -19.75 2.49 -27.44
N ALA A 305 -20.12 3.49 -28.20
CA ALA A 305 -20.58 3.32 -29.58
C ALA A 305 -19.46 2.80 -30.49
N ASP A 306 -18.26 3.34 -30.33
CA ASP A 306 -17.07 2.88 -31.05
C ASP A 306 -16.63 1.49 -30.55
N TYR A 307 -16.75 1.20 -29.24
CA TYR A 307 -16.49 -0.13 -28.70
C TYR A 307 -17.39 -1.19 -29.34
N LEU A 308 -18.70 -0.95 -29.50
CA LEU A 308 -19.61 -1.89 -30.14
C LEU A 308 -19.17 -2.26 -31.58
N ARG A 309 -18.57 -1.29 -32.30
CA ARG A 309 -18.01 -1.55 -33.64
C ARG A 309 -16.74 -2.40 -33.59
N THR A 310 -16.04 -2.44 -32.49
CA THR A 310 -14.80 -3.23 -32.32
C THR A 310 -15.06 -4.67 -31.90
N ILE A 311 -16.24 -5.00 -31.34
CA ILE A 311 -16.59 -6.37 -30.89
C ILE A 311 -16.33 -7.45 -31.96
N PRO A 312 -16.74 -7.30 -33.22
CA PRO A 312 -16.45 -8.29 -34.25
C PRO A 312 -14.95 -8.47 -34.49
N LEU A 313 -14.16 -7.39 -34.38
CA LEU A 313 -12.69 -7.45 -34.53
C LEU A 313 -12.03 -8.17 -33.35
N ILE A 314 -12.53 -7.96 -32.14
CA ILE A 314 -12.09 -8.69 -30.94
C ILE A 314 -12.42 -10.17 -31.10
N GLN A 315 -13.65 -10.52 -31.49
CA GLN A 315 -14.05 -11.88 -31.73
C GLN A 315 -13.16 -12.54 -32.79
N TYR A 316 -12.95 -11.88 -33.92
CA TYR A 316 -12.07 -12.38 -34.98
C TYR A 316 -10.64 -12.61 -34.48
N SER A 317 -10.08 -11.65 -33.69
CA SER A 317 -8.75 -11.78 -33.10
C SER A 317 -8.65 -12.99 -32.19
N LEU A 318 -9.65 -13.20 -31.32
CA LEU A 318 -9.69 -14.36 -30.41
C LEU A 318 -9.84 -15.70 -31.17
N PHE A 319 -10.71 -15.75 -32.18
CA PHE A 319 -10.88 -16.96 -32.98
C PHE A 319 -9.64 -17.31 -33.80
N ARG A 320 -8.91 -16.32 -34.26
CA ARG A 320 -7.68 -16.53 -35.04
C ARG A 320 -6.49 -16.96 -34.18
N ASN A 321 -6.39 -16.41 -32.97
CA ASN A 321 -5.16 -16.49 -32.17
C ASN A 321 -5.24 -17.48 -31.00
N ILE A 322 -6.44 -17.97 -30.65
CA ILE A 322 -6.64 -18.99 -29.62
C ILE A 322 -6.96 -20.32 -30.27
N ASP A 323 -6.16 -21.34 -29.98
CA ASP A 323 -6.31 -22.68 -30.50
C ASP A 323 -7.72 -23.27 -30.19
N LYS A 324 -8.24 -24.13 -31.09
CA LYS A 324 -9.53 -24.81 -30.91
C LYS A 324 -9.59 -25.67 -29.65
N ASN A 325 -8.45 -26.20 -29.21
CA ASN A 325 -8.34 -26.96 -27.97
C ASN A 325 -8.63 -26.13 -26.71
N HIS A 326 -8.59 -24.79 -26.80
CA HIS A 326 -8.90 -23.83 -25.75
C HIS A 326 -10.23 -23.10 -26.00
N SER A 327 -11.19 -23.72 -26.68
CA SER A 327 -12.51 -23.12 -27.03
C SER A 327 -13.26 -22.60 -25.79
N GLU A 328 -13.27 -23.33 -24.67
CA GLU A 328 -13.93 -22.91 -23.43
C GLU A 328 -13.31 -21.62 -22.87
N LYS A 329 -11.97 -21.55 -22.83
CA LYS A 329 -11.25 -20.35 -22.35
C LYS A 329 -11.47 -19.15 -23.27
N ARG A 330 -11.58 -19.38 -24.58
CA ARG A 330 -11.94 -18.35 -25.57
C ARG A 330 -13.34 -17.79 -25.31
N GLU A 331 -14.32 -18.67 -25.06
CA GLU A 331 -15.68 -18.25 -24.74
C GLU A 331 -15.78 -17.54 -23.41
N ASP A 332 -14.94 -17.90 -22.43
CA ASP A 332 -14.84 -17.18 -21.16
C ASP A 332 -14.32 -15.75 -21.36
N ILE A 333 -13.29 -15.57 -22.18
CA ILE A 333 -12.80 -14.25 -22.56
C ILE A 333 -13.89 -13.43 -23.27
N LEU A 334 -14.63 -14.04 -24.21
CA LEU A 334 -15.74 -13.37 -24.90
C LEU A 334 -16.85 -12.95 -23.93
N ARG A 335 -17.14 -13.77 -22.91
CA ARG A 335 -18.12 -13.41 -21.85
C ARG A 335 -17.68 -12.18 -21.07
N ASP A 336 -16.40 -12.01 -20.77
CA ASP A 336 -15.91 -10.81 -20.09
C ASP A 336 -16.17 -9.55 -20.92
N PHE A 337 -15.96 -9.60 -22.23
CA PHE A 337 -16.30 -8.47 -23.13
C PHE A 337 -17.82 -8.26 -23.24
N ASN A 338 -18.62 -9.32 -23.32
CA ASN A 338 -20.06 -9.21 -23.40
C ASN A 338 -20.69 -8.62 -22.12
N LYS A 339 -20.09 -8.84 -20.95
CA LYS A 339 -20.51 -8.22 -19.70
C LYS A 339 -20.46 -6.69 -19.78
N ILE A 340 -19.48 -6.11 -20.46
CA ILE A 340 -19.36 -4.66 -20.62
C ILE A 340 -20.64 -4.09 -21.25
N SER A 341 -21.22 -4.80 -22.22
CA SER A 341 -22.45 -4.37 -22.92
C SER A 341 -23.70 -4.39 -22.04
N SER A 342 -23.69 -5.09 -20.92
CA SER A 342 -24.85 -5.24 -20.02
C SER A 342 -24.92 -4.23 -18.88
N TYR A 343 -23.90 -3.35 -18.72
CA TYR A 343 -23.84 -2.37 -17.64
C TYR A 343 -24.11 -0.95 -18.16
N SER A 344 -24.49 -0.05 -17.26
CA SER A 344 -24.77 1.36 -17.59
C SER A 344 -23.50 2.24 -17.66
N ASN A 345 -22.41 1.83 -17.03
CA ASN A 345 -21.15 2.59 -17.01
C ASN A 345 -20.06 1.87 -17.85
N HIS A 346 -20.22 1.97 -19.16
CA HIS A 346 -19.37 1.26 -20.13
C HIS A 346 -17.91 1.73 -20.14
N ASP A 347 -17.69 3.04 -20.02
CA ASP A 347 -16.34 3.64 -20.11
C ASP A 347 -15.48 3.22 -18.92
N GLU A 348 -16.07 3.17 -17.72
CA GLU A 348 -15.39 2.66 -16.53
C GLU A 348 -14.95 1.21 -16.72
N LEU A 349 -15.84 0.35 -17.24
CA LEU A 349 -15.54 -1.07 -17.45
C LEU A 349 -14.49 -1.29 -18.54
N LEU A 350 -14.48 -0.49 -19.59
CA LEU A 350 -13.45 -0.53 -20.63
C LEU A 350 -12.07 -0.19 -20.04
N ASN A 351 -12.00 0.87 -19.24
CA ASN A 351 -10.76 1.25 -18.54
C ASN A 351 -10.29 0.18 -17.56
N GLN A 352 -11.22 -0.44 -16.83
CA GLN A 352 -10.90 -1.57 -15.93
C GLN A 352 -10.37 -2.76 -16.73
N MET A 353 -10.94 -3.10 -17.87
CA MET A 353 -10.46 -4.19 -18.73
C MET A 353 -9.05 -3.91 -19.27
N VAL A 354 -8.78 -2.67 -19.71
CA VAL A 354 -7.42 -2.25 -20.09
C VAL A 354 -6.43 -2.41 -18.94
N LEU A 355 -6.82 -2.05 -17.71
CA LEU A 355 -5.98 -2.21 -16.54
C LEU A 355 -5.75 -3.69 -16.21
N ILE A 356 -6.79 -4.54 -16.26
CA ILE A 356 -6.68 -6.00 -16.07
C ILE A 356 -5.62 -6.58 -17.01
N PHE A 357 -5.67 -6.23 -18.29
CA PHE A 357 -4.70 -6.72 -19.26
C PHE A 357 -3.28 -6.20 -19.01
N LYS A 358 -3.14 -4.92 -18.65
CA LYS A 358 -1.84 -4.36 -18.29
C LYS A 358 -1.22 -5.05 -17.08
N LEU A 359 -2.03 -5.33 -16.04
CA LEU A 359 -1.59 -6.07 -14.87
C LEU A 359 -1.22 -7.52 -15.22
N ALA A 360 -2.06 -8.23 -16.00
CA ALA A 360 -1.77 -9.60 -16.42
C ALA A 360 -0.46 -9.68 -17.23
N ILE A 361 -0.23 -8.73 -18.13
CA ILE A 361 1.01 -8.65 -18.92
C ILE A 361 2.20 -8.36 -18.00
N MET A 362 2.08 -7.40 -17.11
CA MET A 362 3.12 -7.07 -16.12
C MET A 362 3.44 -8.28 -15.25
N PHE A 363 2.43 -9.02 -14.81
CA PHE A 363 2.59 -10.20 -13.96
C PHE A 363 3.21 -11.42 -14.66
N THR A 364 3.33 -11.41 -16.00
CA THR A 364 3.88 -12.52 -16.80
C THR A 364 5.14 -12.17 -17.55
N ARG A 365 5.53 -10.90 -17.61
CA ARG A 365 6.69 -10.45 -18.38
C ARG A 365 7.97 -10.82 -17.65
N ASN A 366 8.70 -11.80 -18.20
CA ASN A 366 10.06 -12.09 -17.76
C ASN A 366 10.98 -11.01 -18.33
N SER A 367 11.70 -10.33 -17.45
CA SER A 367 12.71 -9.33 -17.79
C SER A 367 13.95 -9.98 -18.40
#